data_f4518f487b30f77427b51a09e843e2b2
#
_entry.id   f4518f487b30f77427b51a09e843e2b2
#
_cell.length_a   1.000
_cell.length_b   1.000
_cell.length_c   1.000
_cell.angle_alpha   90.00
_cell.angle_beta   90.00
_cell.angle_gamma   90.00
#
_symmetry.space_group_name_H-M   'P 1'
#
loop_
_entity.id
_entity.type
_entity.pdbx_description
1 polymer ?
#
loop_
_entity_poly.entity_id
_entity_poly.type
_entity_poly.pdbx_seq_one_letter_code
_entity_poly.pdbx_strand_id
1 'polypeptide(L)'
;MSKTKILIVEDDHGLREALVDTLLLGGYQVTSVDSAESAMVKLSDNEYDLMVSDIQMPGMNGLSLLKSVKNKYPNLPFVLMTAYANVNDAIQAMRDGATDYLSKPFAPQVLLNLIGRYAPAQKVESTTPIFGDESSENLLNLARKVAQSDATVMVLGPSGSGKEVLSRYVHDQSSRREAPFVAINCAAIPENMLEATLFGYEKGAFTGAVQACPGKFEQAQQGTILLDEITEMDLSLQAKLLRVLQEREVERLGGRKTISLDVRVIATSNRDLKEAVAQGKFREDLYYRLNVFPITWLPLNQRVGDIVPLAKHLLMRHSKNSQTPIPELSASAVHKLTSHSWPGNVRELENVIQRALILSDGIQLDSSDLLIEPDNQQIFDSTSQIKAKECQNPDDNNLLGSELRVQEHQIILDALQAFNGKRKDVAEKLGISPRTLRYKLAKMRESGIELPS
;
A
#
# COMPACT_ATOMS: atom_id res chain seq x y z
N MET A 1 0.83 -8.55 14.05
CA MET A 1 1.99 -8.10 13.23
C MET A 1 2.94 -7.36 14.12
N SER A 2 4.18 -7.84 14.29
CA SER A 2 5.18 -7.08 15.02
C SER A 2 5.62 -5.93 14.12
N LYS A 3 5.53 -4.70 14.63
CA LYS A 3 6.05 -3.53 13.91
C LYS A 3 7.57 -3.63 13.87
N THR A 4 8.16 -3.29 12.76
CA THR A 4 9.61 -3.17 12.59
C THR A 4 10.15 -2.11 13.55
N LYS A 5 11.12 -2.48 14.37
CA LYS A 5 11.72 -1.62 15.41
C LYS A 5 12.94 -0.90 14.85
N ILE A 6 12.90 0.42 14.89
CA ILE A 6 13.99 1.27 14.41
C ILE A 6 14.61 2.02 15.59
N LEU A 7 15.94 2.05 15.66
CA LEU A 7 16.70 2.88 16.60
C LEU A 7 17.25 4.10 15.84
N ILE A 8 16.87 5.31 16.27
CA ILE A 8 17.38 6.58 15.76
C ILE A 8 18.39 7.15 16.75
N VAL A 9 19.51 7.64 16.22
CA VAL A 9 20.56 8.33 16.98
C VAL A 9 20.82 9.69 16.33
N GLU A 10 20.40 10.76 16.99
CA GLU A 10 20.49 12.14 16.50
C GLU A 10 20.60 13.08 17.68
N ASP A 11 21.59 13.93 17.73
CA ASP A 11 21.80 14.86 18.85
C ASP A 11 20.89 16.10 18.76
N ASP A 12 20.57 16.57 17.53
CA ASP A 12 19.61 17.67 17.35
C ASP A 12 18.18 17.21 17.72
N HIS A 13 17.61 17.86 18.75
CA HIS A 13 16.29 17.52 19.28
C HIS A 13 15.18 17.71 18.26
N GLY A 14 15.21 18.83 17.50
CA GLY A 14 14.16 19.14 16.52
C GLY A 14 14.16 18.16 15.34
N LEU A 15 15.35 17.84 14.82
CA LEU A 15 15.47 16.86 13.75
C LEU A 15 15.11 15.44 14.25
N ARG A 16 15.52 15.08 15.45
CA ARG A 16 15.17 13.79 16.08
C ARG A 16 13.66 13.60 16.20
N GLU A 17 12.91 14.62 16.66
CA GLU A 17 11.45 14.57 16.72
C GLU A 17 10.84 14.41 15.32
N ALA A 18 11.28 15.20 14.34
CA ALA A 18 10.78 15.12 12.96
C ALA A 18 11.03 13.72 12.33
N LEU A 19 12.18 13.09 12.61
CA LEU A 19 12.51 11.74 12.16
C LEU A 19 11.58 10.70 12.82
N VAL A 20 11.36 10.82 14.14
CA VAL A 20 10.47 9.94 14.89
C VAL A 20 9.05 10.03 14.34
N ASP A 21 8.50 11.24 14.18
CA ASP A 21 7.14 11.45 13.65
C ASP A 21 6.99 10.90 12.24
N THR A 22 7.98 11.14 11.37
CA THR A 22 7.99 10.62 10.00
C THR A 22 7.91 9.10 9.99
N LEU A 23 8.68 8.42 10.83
CA LEU A 23 8.72 6.96 10.88
C LEU A 23 7.50 6.36 11.59
N LEU A 24 6.96 7.01 12.61
CA LEU A 24 5.70 6.61 13.24
C LEU A 24 4.54 6.67 12.24
N LEU A 25 4.45 7.75 11.43
CA LEU A 25 3.49 7.87 10.33
C LEU A 25 3.71 6.79 9.26
N GLY A 26 4.97 6.39 9.02
CA GLY A 26 5.33 5.27 8.15
C GLY A 26 5.01 3.88 8.70
N GLY A 27 4.44 3.79 9.92
CA GLY A 27 4.00 2.52 10.54
C GLY A 27 5.09 1.77 11.32
N TYR A 28 6.26 2.38 11.55
CA TYR A 28 7.36 1.80 12.32
C TYR A 28 7.17 1.95 13.83
N GLN A 29 7.84 1.10 14.60
CA GLN A 29 8.06 1.32 16.04
C GLN A 29 9.43 1.96 16.22
N VAL A 30 9.48 3.15 16.79
CA VAL A 30 10.70 3.96 16.86
C VAL A 30 11.15 4.14 18.31
N THR A 31 12.44 3.91 18.52
CA THR A 31 13.15 4.34 19.73
C THR A 31 14.18 5.37 19.31
N SER A 32 14.27 6.49 19.98
CA SER A 32 15.27 7.53 19.68
C SER A 32 16.16 7.82 20.88
N VAL A 33 17.42 8.13 20.60
CA VAL A 33 18.44 8.55 21.57
C VAL A 33 19.26 9.70 21.03
N ASP A 34 19.90 10.45 21.89
CA ASP A 34 20.66 11.67 21.59
C ASP A 34 22.17 11.43 21.43
N SER A 35 22.66 10.24 21.72
CA SER A 35 24.08 9.93 21.73
C SER A 35 24.37 8.47 21.34
N ALA A 36 25.57 8.25 20.82
CA ALA A 36 26.05 6.92 20.46
C ALA A 36 26.17 5.99 21.70
N GLU A 37 26.54 6.54 22.84
CA GLU A 37 26.65 5.80 24.10
C GLU A 37 25.27 5.29 24.56
N SER A 38 24.25 6.15 24.51
CA SER A 38 22.86 5.77 24.81
C SER A 38 22.35 4.72 23.82
N ALA A 39 22.75 4.80 22.56
CA ALA A 39 22.38 3.81 21.55
C ALA A 39 22.95 2.43 21.87
N MET A 40 24.21 2.34 22.29
CA MET A 40 24.83 1.07 22.68
C MET A 40 24.15 0.41 23.88
N VAL A 41 23.69 1.21 24.85
CA VAL A 41 22.89 0.71 25.99
C VAL A 41 21.55 0.15 25.48
N LYS A 42 20.83 0.89 24.63
CA LYS A 42 19.54 0.44 24.08
C LYS A 42 19.66 -0.84 23.25
N LEU A 43 20.75 -1.00 22.50
CA LEU A 43 21.05 -2.22 21.73
C LEU A 43 21.34 -3.44 22.62
N SER A 44 21.83 -3.24 23.85
CA SER A 44 22.03 -4.37 24.77
C SER A 44 20.72 -4.85 25.40
N ASP A 45 19.75 -3.96 25.55
CA ASP A 45 18.49 -4.24 26.24
C ASP A 45 17.37 -4.69 25.30
N ASN A 46 17.47 -4.35 24.00
CA ASN A 46 16.42 -4.59 23.02
C ASN A 46 16.99 -5.00 21.67
N GLU A 47 16.20 -5.77 20.93
CA GLU A 47 16.45 -6.07 19.51
C GLU A 47 15.83 -5.02 18.61
N TYR A 48 16.59 -4.58 17.60
CA TYR A 48 16.16 -3.66 16.55
C TYR A 48 16.37 -4.28 15.18
N ASP A 49 15.53 -3.87 14.23
CA ASP A 49 15.56 -4.35 12.87
C ASP A 49 16.41 -3.46 11.95
N LEU A 50 16.62 -2.21 12.34
CA LEU A 50 17.43 -1.23 11.62
C LEU A 50 17.84 -0.10 12.58
N MET A 51 19.03 0.45 12.34
CA MET A 51 19.57 1.61 13.04
C MET A 51 19.84 2.74 12.05
N VAL A 52 19.44 3.96 12.44
CA VAL A 52 19.72 5.19 11.70
C VAL A 52 20.47 6.13 12.63
N SER A 53 21.66 6.59 12.22
CA SER A 53 22.53 7.45 13.07
C SER A 53 23.05 8.64 12.31
N ASP A 54 23.09 9.81 12.94
CA ASP A 54 23.92 10.90 12.45
C ASP A 54 25.41 10.53 12.56
N ILE A 55 26.21 11.07 11.63
CA ILE A 55 27.67 10.96 11.68
C ILE A 55 28.25 11.94 12.69
N GLN A 56 27.73 13.17 12.74
CA GLN A 56 28.28 14.26 13.57
C GLN A 56 27.50 14.38 14.88
N MET A 57 28.03 13.75 15.91
CA MET A 57 27.47 13.82 17.26
C MET A 57 28.57 14.12 18.26
N PRO A 58 28.28 14.80 19.39
CA PRO A 58 29.20 14.96 20.51
C PRO A 58 29.63 13.61 21.10
N GLY A 59 30.87 13.49 21.54
CA GLY A 59 31.40 12.25 22.09
C GLY A 59 31.77 11.24 21.00
N MET A 60 31.15 10.06 21.01
CA MET A 60 31.34 9.03 20.01
C MET A 60 30.58 9.41 18.73
N ASN A 61 31.29 9.60 17.60
CA ASN A 61 30.66 9.89 16.32
C ASN A 61 30.00 8.65 15.69
N GLY A 62 29.11 8.86 14.69
CA GLY A 62 28.36 7.79 14.04
C GLY A 62 29.20 6.74 13.30
N LEU A 63 30.40 7.10 12.81
CA LEU A 63 31.31 6.14 12.18
C LEU A 63 31.95 5.21 13.23
N SER A 64 32.30 5.71 14.40
CA SER A 64 32.82 4.90 15.49
C SER A 64 31.71 4.00 16.08
N LEU A 65 30.48 4.51 16.16
CA LEU A 65 29.30 3.74 16.54
C LEU A 65 29.04 2.60 15.54
N LEU A 66 29.09 2.86 14.22
CA LEU A 66 28.95 1.86 13.17
C LEU A 66 29.93 0.70 13.38
N LYS A 67 31.23 0.97 13.59
CA LYS A 67 32.25 -0.06 13.82
C LYS A 67 31.94 -0.89 15.05
N SER A 68 31.55 -0.25 16.15
CA SER A 68 31.21 -0.91 17.40
C SER A 68 29.98 -1.82 17.23
N VAL A 69 28.94 -1.32 16.53
CA VAL A 69 27.70 -2.05 16.27
C VAL A 69 27.97 -3.23 15.35
N LYS A 70 28.72 -3.06 14.25
CA LYS A 70 29.00 -4.13 13.29
C LYS A 70 29.87 -5.25 13.87
N ASN A 71 30.75 -4.93 14.81
CA ASN A 71 31.51 -5.94 15.53
C ASN A 71 30.63 -6.82 16.45
N LYS A 72 29.60 -6.25 17.06
CA LYS A 72 28.73 -6.97 18.01
C LYS A 72 27.45 -7.51 17.35
N TYR A 73 26.93 -6.78 16.36
CA TYR A 73 25.68 -7.06 15.63
C TYR A 73 25.90 -6.99 14.10
N PRO A 74 26.64 -7.93 13.48
CA PRO A 74 27.05 -7.84 12.08
C PRO A 74 25.88 -7.77 11.09
N ASN A 75 24.76 -8.39 11.45
CA ASN A 75 23.58 -8.47 10.58
C ASN A 75 22.60 -7.30 10.74
N LEU A 76 22.79 -6.41 11.73
CA LEU A 76 21.90 -5.27 11.93
C LEU A 76 22.12 -4.24 10.80
N PRO A 77 21.10 -3.93 9.96
CA PRO A 77 21.20 -2.88 8.97
C PRO A 77 21.47 -1.53 9.66
N PHE A 78 22.45 -0.78 9.14
CA PHE A 78 22.89 0.48 9.71
C PHE A 78 22.93 1.55 8.63
N VAL A 79 22.13 2.58 8.77
CA VAL A 79 22.05 3.74 7.87
C VAL A 79 22.69 4.96 8.55
N LEU A 80 23.59 5.65 7.85
CA LEU A 80 24.19 6.87 8.33
C LEU A 80 23.52 8.09 7.71
N MET A 81 23.33 9.14 8.52
CA MET A 81 22.90 10.47 8.07
C MET A 81 24.10 11.44 8.11
N THR A 82 24.23 12.32 7.12
CA THR A 82 25.32 13.28 7.04
C THR A 82 24.87 14.63 6.47
N ALA A 83 25.34 15.72 7.08
CA ALA A 83 25.17 17.09 6.55
C ALA A 83 26.19 17.40 5.43
N TYR A 84 27.32 16.71 5.39
CA TYR A 84 28.36 16.90 4.41
C TYR A 84 28.50 15.67 3.52
N ALA A 85 28.08 15.81 2.27
CA ALA A 85 28.24 14.77 1.24
C ALA A 85 29.72 14.67 0.79
N ASN A 86 30.64 14.38 1.74
CA ASN A 86 32.00 14.06 1.38
C ASN A 86 32.04 12.61 0.86
N VAL A 87 32.34 12.47 -0.43
CA VAL A 87 32.37 11.17 -1.10
C VAL A 87 33.30 10.19 -0.38
N ASN A 88 34.40 10.66 0.21
CA ASN A 88 35.37 9.83 0.92
C ASN A 88 34.79 9.25 2.21
N ASP A 89 34.02 10.02 2.97
CA ASP A 89 33.42 9.56 4.23
C ASP A 89 32.30 8.54 3.96
N ALA A 90 31.52 8.73 2.90
CA ALA A 90 30.52 7.78 2.47
C ALA A 90 31.15 6.45 2.01
N ILE A 91 32.22 6.48 1.22
CA ILE A 91 32.96 5.29 0.79
C ILE A 91 33.55 4.56 2.00
N GLN A 92 34.11 5.29 2.97
CA GLN A 92 34.67 4.70 4.18
C GLN A 92 33.57 4.05 5.03
N ALA A 93 32.42 4.73 5.21
CA ALA A 93 31.28 4.17 5.91
C ALA A 93 30.79 2.86 5.30
N MET A 94 30.67 2.79 3.97
CA MET A 94 30.27 1.55 3.28
C MET A 94 31.32 0.43 3.44
N ARG A 95 32.62 0.76 3.44
CA ARG A 95 33.68 -0.22 3.73
C ARG A 95 33.64 -0.73 5.17
N ASP A 96 33.27 0.13 6.11
CA ASP A 96 33.14 -0.20 7.54
C ASP A 96 31.85 -0.95 7.84
N GLY A 97 31.01 -1.24 6.82
CA GLY A 97 29.82 -2.09 6.91
C GLY A 97 28.50 -1.34 7.04
N ALA A 98 28.45 -0.02 6.76
CA ALA A 98 27.17 0.67 6.64
C ALA A 98 26.32 0.03 5.53
N THR A 99 25.02 -0.07 5.78
CA THR A 99 24.08 -0.62 4.80
C THR A 99 23.74 0.42 3.74
N ASP A 100 23.63 1.69 4.16
CA ASP A 100 23.39 2.83 3.26
C ASP A 100 23.72 4.15 3.99
N TYR A 101 23.67 5.28 3.24
CA TYR A 101 23.79 6.60 3.84
C TYR A 101 22.78 7.58 3.24
N LEU A 102 22.41 8.61 4.02
CA LEU A 102 21.44 9.63 3.67
C LEU A 102 22.02 11.03 3.86
N SER A 103 22.04 11.82 2.80
CA SER A 103 22.56 13.21 2.83
C SER A 103 21.48 14.17 3.31
N LYS A 104 21.75 14.94 4.36
CA LYS A 104 20.92 16.05 4.85
C LYS A 104 21.15 17.31 3.96
N PRO A 105 20.10 18.11 3.64
CA PRO A 105 18.69 17.89 3.97
C PRO A 105 18.00 16.88 3.03
N PHE A 106 17.03 16.13 3.55
CA PHE A 106 16.26 15.19 2.77
C PHE A 106 14.75 15.31 3.06
N ALA A 107 13.92 14.95 2.07
CA ALA A 107 12.48 14.91 2.26
C ALA A 107 12.07 13.67 3.08
N PRO A 108 11.00 13.73 3.90
CA PRO A 108 10.49 12.61 4.69
C PRO A 108 10.29 11.32 3.85
N GLN A 109 9.81 11.45 2.62
CA GLN A 109 9.58 10.32 1.73
C GLN A 109 10.88 9.59 1.34
N VAL A 110 12.00 10.30 1.23
CA VAL A 110 13.32 9.70 0.92
C VAL A 110 13.77 8.81 2.07
N LEU A 111 13.59 9.25 3.32
CA LEU A 111 13.87 8.46 4.51
C LEU A 111 13.00 7.19 4.56
N LEU A 112 11.68 7.33 4.37
CA LEU A 112 10.75 6.21 4.36
C LEU A 112 11.09 5.18 3.27
N ASN A 113 11.41 5.64 2.06
CA ASN A 113 11.80 4.78 0.95
C ASN A 113 13.13 4.04 1.24
N LEU A 114 14.09 4.74 1.84
CA LEU A 114 15.39 4.16 2.20
C LEU A 114 15.23 3.09 3.27
N ILE A 115 14.51 3.40 4.36
CA ILE A 115 14.28 2.48 5.47
C ILE A 115 13.43 1.28 5.02
N GLY A 116 12.35 1.53 4.25
CA GLY A 116 11.50 0.46 3.72
C GLY A 116 12.21 -0.55 2.83
N ARG A 117 13.38 -0.18 2.29
CA ARG A 117 14.25 -1.06 1.50
C ARG A 117 14.94 -2.12 2.36
N TYR A 118 15.38 -1.74 3.57
CA TYR A 118 16.17 -2.59 4.45
C TYR A 118 15.37 -3.16 5.61
N ALA A 119 14.30 -2.49 6.00
CA ALA A 119 13.43 -2.87 7.10
C ALA A 119 11.97 -2.49 6.75
N PRO A 120 11.23 -3.34 6.04
CA PRO A 120 9.81 -3.09 5.75
C PRO A 120 9.04 -2.82 7.04
N ALA A 121 8.14 -1.83 7.03
CA ALA A 121 7.41 -1.35 8.22
C ALA A 121 6.63 -2.44 8.97
N GLN A 122 6.29 -3.49 8.26
CA GLN A 122 5.66 -4.68 8.83
C GLN A 122 6.51 -5.91 8.52
N LYS A 123 7.01 -6.59 9.54
CA LYS A 123 7.41 -7.99 9.40
C LYS A 123 6.12 -8.76 9.15
N VAL A 124 5.93 -9.17 7.92
CA VAL A 124 4.86 -10.10 7.60
C VAL A 124 5.28 -11.45 8.17
N GLU A 125 4.84 -11.73 9.41
CA GLU A 125 4.90 -13.10 9.93
C GLU A 125 4.21 -14.00 8.92
N SER A 126 4.76 -15.20 8.68
CA SER A 126 4.12 -16.22 7.86
C SER A 126 2.69 -16.43 8.37
N THR A 127 1.73 -15.79 7.71
CA THR A 127 0.34 -15.84 8.15
C THR A 127 -0.31 -16.97 7.38
N THR A 128 -0.48 -18.13 8.02
CA THR A 128 -1.33 -19.18 7.46
C THR A 128 -2.71 -18.55 7.19
N PRO A 129 -3.24 -18.63 5.97
CA PRO A 129 -4.56 -18.11 5.67
C PRO A 129 -5.60 -18.68 6.64
N ILE A 130 -6.46 -17.82 7.17
CA ILE A 130 -7.56 -18.24 8.03
C ILE A 130 -8.72 -18.64 7.13
N PHE A 131 -9.24 -19.82 7.34
CA PHE A 131 -10.33 -20.37 6.55
C PHE A 131 -11.24 -21.25 7.44
N GLY A 132 -12.42 -21.51 6.96
CA GLY A 132 -13.42 -22.40 7.57
C GLY A 132 -14.38 -22.96 6.51
N ASP A 133 -14.19 -22.56 5.25
CA ASP A 133 -14.95 -23.00 4.10
C ASP A 133 -14.19 -24.08 3.34
N GLU A 134 -14.88 -25.13 2.90
CA GLU A 134 -14.29 -26.23 2.14
C GLU A 134 -13.66 -25.76 0.81
N SER A 135 -14.27 -24.78 0.16
CA SER A 135 -13.73 -24.18 -1.07
C SER A 135 -12.38 -23.55 -0.85
N SER A 136 -12.19 -22.86 0.26
CA SER A 136 -10.91 -22.25 0.67
C SER A 136 -9.87 -23.31 1.01
N GLU A 137 -10.27 -24.38 1.71
CA GLU A 137 -9.39 -25.51 2.04
C GLU A 137 -8.89 -26.20 0.77
N ASN A 138 -9.78 -26.50 -0.16
CA ASN A 138 -9.43 -27.12 -1.44
C ASN A 138 -8.45 -26.28 -2.25
N LEU A 139 -8.67 -24.95 -2.28
CA LEU A 139 -7.79 -24.01 -2.97
C LEU A 139 -6.42 -23.91 -2.29
N LEU A 140 -6.34 -23.88 -0.97
CA LEU A 140 -5.07 -23.88 -0.23
C LEU A 140 -4.30 -25.19 -0.43
N ASN A 141 -4.98 -26.33 -0.52
CA ASN A 141 -4.36 -27.62 -0.85
C ASN A 141 -3.79 -27.61 -2.28
N LEU A 142 -4.49 -27.01 -3.24
CA LEU A 142 -3.97 -26.77 -4.59
C LEU A 142 -2.75 -25.84 -4.57
N ALA A 143 -2.85 -24.72 -3.88
CA ALA A 143 -1.76 -23.74 -3.72
C ALA A 143 -0.50 -24.40 -3.12
N ARG A 144 -0.65 -25.29 -2.14
CA ARG A 144 0.46 -26.05 -1.55
C ARG A 144 1.15 -26.97 -2.57
N LYS A 145 0.38 -27.66 -3.44
CA LYS A 145 0.95 -28.49 -4.50
C LYS A 145 1.74 -27.65 -5.51
N VAL A 146 1.17 -26.52 -5.92
CA VAL A 146 1.82 -25.58 -6.86
C VAL A 146 3.05 -24.92 -6.25
N ALA A 147 3.04 -24.70 -4.94
CA ALA A 147 4.19 -24.13 -4.22
C ALA A 147 5.47 -24.95 -4.36
N GLN A 148 5.36 -26.28 -4.54
CA GLN A 148 6.51 -27.17 -4.71
C GLN A 148 7.22 -27.02 -6.07
N SER A 149 6.61 -26.33 -7.03
CA SER A 149 7.21 -26.02 -8.33
C SER A 149 7.69 -24.57 -8.40
N ASP A 150 8.65 -24.28 -9.29
CA ASP A 150 9.08 -22.90 -9.60
C ASP A 150 8.20 -22.21 -10.65
N ALA A 151 7.05 -22.79 -11.00
CA ALA A 151 6.15 -22.21 -11.96
C ALA A 151 5.64 -20.83 -11.52
N THR A 152 5.45 -19.92 -12.48
CA THR A 152 4.80 -18.65 -12.25
C THR A 152 3.35 -18.88 -11.83
N VAL A 153 2.91 -18.22 -10.78
CA VAL A 153 1.53 -18.30 -10.25
C VAL A 153 0.81 -16.99 -10.50
N MET A 154 -0.37 -17.08 -11.10
CA MET A 154 -1.27 -15.96 -11.28
C MET A 154 -2.43 -16.08 -10.28
N VAL A 155 -2.50 -15.16 -9.31
CA VAL A 155 -3.55 -15.13 -8.31
C VAL A 155 -4.63 -14.12 -8.73
N LEU A 156 -5.80 -14.63 -9.06
CA LEU A 156 -6.96 -13.85 -9.49
C LEU A 156 -7.98 -13.72 -8.35
N GLY A 157 -8.73 -12.64 -8.34
CA GLY A 157 -9.82 -12.45 -7.38
C GLY A 157 -10.12 -10.98 -7.10
N PRO A 158 -11.29 -10.67 -6.52
CA PRO A 158 -11.71 -9.29 -6.29
C PRO A 158 -10.79 -8.55 -5.30
N SER A 159 -10.87 -7.22 -5.32
CA SER A 159 -10.12 -6.39 -4.37
C SER A 159 -10.51 -6.72 -2.93
N GLY A 160 -9.53 -6.70 -2.02
CA GLY A 160 -9.76 -7.00 -0.60
C GLY A 160 -10.05 -8.47 -0.27
N SER A 161 -9.99 -9.39 -1.24
CA SER A 161 -10.26 -10.83 -0.99
C SER A 161 -9.15 -11.57 -0.24
N GLY A 162 -7.92 -11.01 -0.18
CA GLY A 162 -6.76 -11.62 0.47
C GLY A 162 -5.76 -12.26 -0.48
N LYS A 163 -5.67 -11.80 -1.74
CA LYS A 163 -4.72 -12.30 -2.75
C LYS A 163 -3.26 -12.26 -2.28
N GLU A 164 -2.87 -11.20 -1.57
CA GLU A 164 -1.51 -11.08 -1.03
C GLU A 164 -1.21 -12.17 0.02
N VAL A 165 -2.20 -12.48 0.90
CA VAL A 165 -2.07 -13.56 1.90
C VAL A 165 -1.89 -14.91 1.23
N LEU A 166 -2.65 -15.19 0.16
CA LEU A 166 -2.48 -16.43 -0.62
C LEU A 166 -1.12 -16.47 -1.32
N SER A 167 -0.66 -15.36 -1.90
CA SER A 167 0.65 -15.28 -2.56
C SER A 167 1.78 -15.54 -1.57
N ARG A 168 1.68 -14.99 -0.37
CA ARG A 168 2.61 -15.27 0.74
C ARG A 168 2.59 -16.73 1.15
N TYR A 169 1.40 -17.30 1.30
CA TYR A 169 1.24 -18.72 1.61
C TYR A 169 1.90 -19.63 0.56
N VAL A 170 1.78 -19.31 -0.73
CA VAL A 170 2.47 -20.05 -1.80
C VAL A 170 4.00 -19.97 -1.62
N HIS A 171 4.54 -18.82 -1.26
CA HIS A 171 5.97 -18.68 -0.97
C HIS A 171 6.38 -19.50 0.27
N ASP A 172 5.64 -19.38 1.38
CA ASP A 172 5.95 -20.05 2.66
C ASP A 172 5.86 -21.59 2.55
N GLN A 173 5.07 -22.11 1.60
CA GLN A 173 4.98 -23.53 1.30
C GLN A 173 5.97 -24.02 0.22
N SER A 174 6.82 -23.15 -0.30
CA SER A 174 7.78 -23.47 -1.36
C SER A 174 9.15 -23.88 -0.82
N SER A 175 10.01 -24.39 -1.74
CA SER A 175 11.44 -24.62 -1.46
C SER A 175 12.20 -23.33 -1.12
N ARG A 176 11.64 -22.15 -1.48
CA ARG A 176 12.23 -20.82 -1.29
C ARG A 176 11.72 -20.09 -0.04
N ARG A 177 11.05 -20.78 0.89
CA ARG A 177 10.41 -20.19 2.08
C ARG A 177 11.36 -19.39 2.98
N GLU A 178 12.63 -19.76 3.05
CA GLU A 178 13.67 -19.08 3.84
C GLU A 178 14.35 -17.93 3.06
N ALA A 179 14.06 -17.81 1.78
CA ALA A 179 14.61 -16.79 0.89
C ALA A 179 13.74 -15.52 0.88
N PRO A 180 14.22 -14.40 0.32
CA PRO A 180 13.46 -13.16 0.29
C PRO A 180 12.10 -13.29 -0.41
N PHE A 181 11.05 -12.70 0.20
CA PHE A 181 9.77 -12.44 -0.43
C PHE A 181 9.62 -10.94 -0.62
N VAL A 182 9.72 -10.48 -1.86
CA VAL A 182 9.67 -9.06 -2.22
C VAL A 182 8.35 -8.76 -2.90
N ALA A 183 7.47 -8.02 -2.23
CA ALA A 183 6.19 -7.59 -2.78
C ALA A 183 6.29 -6.18 -3.33
N ILE A 184 5.64 -5.94 -4.46
CA ILE A 184 5.48 -4.62 -5.08
C ILE A 184 4.04 -4.47 -5.58
N ASN A 185 3.38 -3.38 -5.19
CA ASN A 185 2.07 -3.03 -5.72
C ASN A 185 2.25 -2.07 -6.90
N CYS A 186 1.88 -2.54 -8.11
CA CYS A 186 2.06 -1.79 -9.35
C CYS A 186 1.11 -0.58 -9.45
N ALA A 187 -0.02 -0.60 -8.75
CA ALA A 187 -0.96 0.51 -8.71
C ALA A 187 -0.56 1.64 -7.75
N ALA A 188 0.24 1.33 -6.71
CA ALA A 188 0.61 2.28 -5.68
C ALA A 188 1.79 3.19 -6.07
N ILE A 189 2.54 2.85 -7.11
CA ILE A 189 3.76 3.53 -7.53
C ILE A 189 3.51 4.27 -8.84
N PRO A 190 3.81 5.58 -8.94
CA PRO A 190 3.74 6.31 -10.21
C PRO A 190 4.54 5.62 -11.32
N GLU A 191 4.00 5.62 -12.53
CA GLU A 191 4.53 4.91 -13.71
C GLU A 191 6.03 5.17 -13.96
N ASN A 192 6.44 6.45 -13.91
CA ASN A 192 7.84 6.87 -14.09
C ASN A 192 8.80 6.37 -13.00
N MET A 193 8.29 5.99 -11.82
CA MET A 193 9.09 5.46 -10.72
C MET A 193 9.04 3.93 -10.65
N LEU A 194 7.98 3.31 -11.19
CA LEU A 194 7.79 1.86 -11.14
C LEU A 194 8.90 1.13 -11.89
N GLU A 195 9.32 1.65 -13.04
CA GLU A 195 10.42 1.09 -13.83
C GLU A 195 11.74 1.08 -13.05
N ALA A 196 12.12 2.23 -12.47
CA ALA A 196 13.31 2.36 -11.65
C ALA A 196 13.27 1.47 -10.40
N THR A 197 12.08 1.29 -9.82
CA THR A 197 11.87 0.44 -8.65
C THR A 197 12.02 -1.04 -8.99
N LEU A 198 11.43 -1.49 -10.10
CA LEU A 198 11.47 -2.90 -10.52
C LEU A 198 12.87 -3.33 -10.96
N PHE A 199 13.49 -2.56 -11.86
CA PHE A 199 14.70 -2.98 -12.55
C PHE A 199 15.98 -2.34 -11.97
N GLY A 200 15.85 -1.30 -11.13
CA GLY A 200 16.98 -0.56 -10.60
C GLY A 200 17.53 0.46 -11.59
N TYR A 201 18.50 1.23 -11.15
CA TYR A 201 19.14 2.26 -11.97
C TYR A 201 20.61 2.45 -11.61
N GLU A 202 21.40 2.87 -12.59
CA GLU A 202 22.78 3.29 -12.42
C GLU A 202 22.85 4.78 -12.11
N LYS A 203 23.98 5.21 -11.53
CA LYS A 203 24.24 6.63 -11.27
C LYS A 203 24.12 7.44 -12.57
N GLY A 204 23.32 8.52 -12.52
CA GLY A 204 23.08 9.41 -13.67
C GLY A 204 22.02 8.93 -14.66
N ALA A 205 21.30 7.87 -14.38
CA ALA A 205 20.23 7.35 -15.25
C ALA A 205 19.10 8.36 -15.49
N PHE A 206 18.83 9.22 -14.50
CA PHE A 206 17.86 10.33 -14.59
C PHE A 206 18.25 11.46 -13.63
N THR A 207 17.58 12.61 -13.73
CA THR A 207 17.79 13.74 -12.82
C THR A 207 17.41 13.33 -11.39
N GLY A 208 18.40 13.26 -10.48
CA GLY A 208 18.23 12.77 -9.11
C GLY A 208 18.83 11.38 -8.83
N ALA A 209 19.29 10.66 -9.83
CA ALA A 209 20.02 9.39 -9.67
C ALA A 209 21.48 9.63 -9.23
N VAL A 210 21.66 10.05 -7.98
CA VAL A 210 22.99 10.38 -7.41
C VAL A 210 23.85 9.12 -7.24
N GLN A 211 23.22 7.99 -6.98
CA GLN A 211 23.86 6.67 -6.77
C GLN A 211 23.12 5.59 -7.56
N ALA A 212 23.82 4.47 -7.82
CA ALA A 212 23.20 3.27 -8.37
C ALA A 212 22.30 2.61 -7.30
N CYS A 213 21.15 2.08 -7.71
CA CYS A 213 20.22 1.41 -6.83
C CYS A 213 19.76 0.08 -7.43
N PRO A 214 19.89 -1.07 -6.71
CA PRO A 214 19.37 -2.34 -7.16
C PRO A 214 17.84 -2.33 -7.22
N GLY A 215 17.30 -2.97 -8.27
CA GLY A 215 15.87 -3.13 -8.45
C GLY A 215 15.25 -4.20 -7.54
N LYS A 216 13.91 -4.25 -7.52
CA LYS A 216 13.17 -5.26 -6.75
C LYS A 216 13.44 -6.69 -7.25
N PHE A 217 13.67 -6.89 -8.54
CA PHE A 217 14.10 -8.18 -9.08
C PHE A 217 15.43 -8.64 -8.51
N GLU A 218 16.43 -7.75 -8.41
CA GLU A 218 17.71 -8.06 -7.79
C GLU A 218 17.57 -8.36 -6.29
N GLN A 219 16.70 -7.61 -5.58
CA GLN A 219 16.43 -7.83 -4.15
C GLN A 219 15.72 -9.16 -3.87
N ALA A 220 14.96 -9.68 -4.86
CA ALA A 220 14.27 -10.96 -4.78
C ALA A 220 15.15 -12.17 -5.20
N GLN A 221 16.44 -11.96 -5.43
CA GLN A 221 17.35 -13.02 -5.89
C GLN A 221 17.29 -14.26 -4.99
N GLN A 222 17.20 -15.43 -5.62
CA GLN A 222 16.98 -16.76 -5.02
C GLN A 222 15.63 -16.92 -4.28
N GLY A 223 14.82 -15.87 -4.23
CA GLY A 223 13.55 -15.81 -3.53
C GLY A 223 12.33 -15.73 -4.46
N THR A 224 11.35 -14.96 -4.04
CA THR A 224 10.09 -14.77 -4.75
C THR A 224 9.76 -13.28 -4.87
N ILE A 225 9.36 -12.83 -6.05
CA ILE A 225 8.78 -11.52 -6.27
C ILE A 225 7.27 -11.63 -6.44
N LEU A 226 6.53 -10.78 -5.73
CA LEU A 226 5.09 -10.59 -5.90
C LEU A 226 4.85 -9.28 -6.65
N LEU A 227 4.21 -9.38 -7.83
CA LEU A 227 3.73 -8.27 -8.62
C LEU A 227 2.23 -8.12 -8.39
N ASP A 228 1.84 -7.25 -7.45
CA ASP A 228 0.44 -7.04 -7.09
C ASP A 228 -0.21 -6.04 -8.03
N GLU A 229 -1.45 -6.30 -8.45
CA GLU A 229 -2.24 -5.50 -9.40
C GLU A 229 -1.51 -5.25 -10.73
N ILE A 230 -1.00 -6.32 -11.35
CA ILE A 230 -0.18 -6.27 -12.58
C ILE A 230 -0.87 -5.58 -13.77
N THR A 231 -2.21 -5.55 -13.80
CA THR A 231 -3.02 -4.89 -14.84
C THR A 231 -2.94 -3.37 -14.82
N GLU A 232 -2.41 -2.76 -13.78
CA GLU A 232 -2.22 -1.32 -13.65
C GLU A 232 -0.88 -0.84 -14.28
N MET A 233 -0.04 -1.77 -14.72
CA MET A 233 1.23 -1.48 -15.37
C MET A 233 1.02 -1.01 -16.82
N ASP A 234 1.73 0.03 -17.23
CA ASP A 234 1.69 0.52 -18.62
C ASP A 234 2.28 -0.48 -19.63
N LEU A 235 1.88 -0.33 -20.91
CA LEU A 235 2.28 -1.27 -21.97
C LEU A 235 3.79 -1.29 -22.25
N SER A 236 4.49 -0.17 -22.04
CA SER A 236 5.94 -0.07 -22.26
C SER A 236 6.69 -0.88 -21.22
N LEU A 237 6.25 -0.79 -19.98
CA LEU A 237 6.81 -1.51 -18.85
C LEU A 237 6.48 -3.01 -18.89
N GLN A 238 5.26 -3.37 -19.39
CA GLN A 238 4.88 -4.75 -19.65
C GLN A 238 5.84 -5.42 -20.66
N ALA A 239 6.29 -4.68 -21.69
CA ALA A 239 7.24 -5.21 -22.68
C ALA A 239 8.63 -5.49 -22.06
N LYS A 240 9.09 -4.62 -21.15
CA LYS A 240 10.35 -4.83 -20.40
C LYS A 240 10.24 -5.99 -19.43
N LEU A 241 9.12 -6.06 -18.69
CA LEU A 241 8.84 -7.17 -17.80
C LEU A 241 8.86 -8.51 -18.54
N LEU A 242 8.23 -8.57 -19.72
CA LEU A 242 8.24 -9.78 -20.55
C LEU A 242 9.67 -10.26 -20.86
N ARG A 243 10.56 -9.34 -21.24
CA ARG A 243 11.97 -9.69 -21.51
C ARG A 243 12.63 -10.27 -20.26
N VAL A 244 12.47 -9.62 -19.10
CA VAL A 244 13.02 -10.11 -17.84
C VAL A 244 12.52 -11.52 -17.49
N LEU A 245 11.23 -11.79 -17.72
CA LEU A 245 10.63 -13.10 -17.48
C LEU A 245 11.10 -14.18 -18.46
N GLN A 246 11.42 -13.82 -19.72
CA GLN A 246 11.86 -14.73 -20.76
C GLN A 246 13.34 -15.05 -20.62
N GLU A 247 14.16 -14.01 -20.49
CA GLU A 247 15.62 -14.10 -20.49
C GLU A 247 16.19 -14.45 -19.11
N ARG A 248 15.41 -14.21 -18.04
CA ARG A 248 15.85 -14.33 -16.64
C ARG A 248 17.06 -13.43 -16.34
N GLU A 249 17.05 -12.27 -16.91
CA GLU A 249 18.09 -11.28 -16.78
C GLU A 249 17.50 -9.89 -16.67
N VAL A 250 18.21 -8.98 -15.99
CA VAL A 250 17.81 -7.59 -15.86
C VAL A 250 18.97 -6.65 -16.16
N GLU A 251 18.67 -5.54 -16.82
CA GLU A 251 19.57 -4.41 -16.97
C GLU A 251 19.02 -3.22 -16.19
N ARG A 252 19.87 -2.58 -15.41
CA ARG A 252 19.49 -1.34 -14.70
C ARG A 252 19.31 -0.20 -15.69
N LEU A 253 18.40 0.73 -15.38
CA LEU A 253 18.24 1.96 -16.17
C LEU A 253 19.55 2.72 -16.27
N GLY A 254 19.91 3.12 -17.48
CA GLY A 254 21.19 3.78 -17.76
C GLY A 254 22.42 2.86 -17.70
N GLY A 255 22.24 1.59 -17.34
CA GLY A 255 23.30 0.56 -17.33
C GLY A 255 23.37 -0.22 -18.65
N ARG A 256 24.48 -0.96 -18.82
CA ARG A 256 24.68 -1.93 -19.91
C ARG A 256 25.06 -3.31 -19.38
N LYS A 257 25.11 -3.43 -18.04
CA LYS A 257 25.47 -4.69 -17.39
C LYS A 257 24.22 -5.53 -17.19
N THR A 258 24.24 -6.70 -17.79
CA THR A 258 23.20 -7.70 -17.60
C THR A 258 23.44 -8.47 -16.29
N ILE A 259 22.40 -8.64 -15.50
CA ILE A 259 22.41 -9.32 -14.21
C ILE A 259 21.47 -10.52 -14.32
N SER A 260 22.00 -11.73 -14.15
CA SER A 260 21.19 -12.95 -14.19
C SER A 260 20.31 -13.08 -12.95
N LEU A 261 19.07 -13.52 -13.14
CA LEU A 261 18.04 -13.63 -12.12
C LEU A 261 17.61 -15.07 -11.88
N ASP A 262 17.66 -15.48 -10.63
CA ASP A 262 17.00 -16.68 -10.12
C ASP A 262 15.87 -16.27 -9.18
N VAL A 263 14.73 -15.89 -9.74
CA VAL A 263 13.57 -15.35 -9.01
C VAL A 263 12.31 -16.08 -9.42
N ARG A 264 11.54 -16.56 -8.44
CA ARG A 264 10.19 -17.06 -8.66
C ARG A 264 9.22 -15.88 -8.74
N VAL A 265 8.28 -15.91 -9.69
CA VAL A 265 7.32 -14.82 -9.89
C VAL A 265 5.92 -15.27 -9.49
N ILE A 266 5.26 -14.45 -8.68
CA ILE A 266 3.83 -14.52 -8.40
C ILE A 266 3.24 -13.19 -8.84
N ALA A 267 2.15 -13.21 -9.59
CA ALA A 267 1.45 -12.00 -10.02
C ALA A 267 -0.01 -12.04 -9.55
N THR A 268 -0.60 -10.88 -9.27
CA THR A 268 -2.02 -10.80 -8.92
C THR A 268 -2.77 -9.85 -9.84
N SER A 269 -4.07 -10.09 -9.98
CA SER A 269 -4.99 -9.17 -10.64
C SER A 269 -6.37 -9.22 -9.98
N ASN A 270 -7.04 -8.08 -9.92
CA ASN A 270 -8.44 -7.93 -9.57
C ASN A 270 -9.35 -7.77 -10.80
N ARG A 271 -8.76 -7.66 -12.00
CA ARG A 271 -9.47 -7.52 -13.29
C ARG A 271 -9.39 -8.82 -14.09
N ASP A 272 -10.32 -8.99 -15.01
CA ASP A 272 -10.22 -10.05 -16.02
C ASP A 272 -9.11 -9.71 -17.01
N LEU A 273 -8.05 -10.53 -16.98
CA LEU A 273 -6.89 -10.36 -17.85
C LEU A 273 -7.21 -10.58 -19.33
N LYS A 274 -8.16 -11.49 -19.65
CA LYS A 274 -8.55 -11.73 -21.05
C LYS A 274 -9.29 -10.52 -21.62
N GLU A 275 -10.14 -9.90 -20.80
CA GLU A 275 -10.80 -8.67 -21.17
C GLU A 275 -9.80 -7.52 -21.31
N ALA A 276 -8.83 -7.40 -20.42
CA ALA A 276 -7.76 -6.40 -20.51
C ALA A 276 -6.91 -6.57 -21.79
N VAL A 277 -6.64 -7.81 -22.21
CA VAL A 277 -5.96 -8.11 -23.49
C VAL A 277 -6.85 -7.70 -24.67
N ALA A 278 -8.14 -8.06 -24.66
CA ALA A 278 -9.07 -7.69 -25.71
C ALA A 278 -9.23 -6.16 -25.87
N GLN A 279 -9.13 -5.41 -24.77
CA GLN A 279 -9.15 -3.94 -24.75
C GLN A 279 -7.79 -3.31 -25.11
N GLY A 280 -6.75 -4.10 -25.37
CA GLY A 280 -5.41 -3.60 -25.64
C GLY A 280 -4.68 -2.95 -24.46
N LYS A 281 -5.17 -3.13 -23.24
CA LYS A 281 -4.57 -2.61 -21.99
C LYS A 281 -3.51 -3.54 -21.40
N PHE A 282 -3.53 -4.80 -21.81
CA PHE A 282 -2.56 -5.80 -21.38
C PHE A 282 -2.04 -6.57 -22.59
N ARG A 283 -0.74 -6.84 -22.63
CA ARG A 283 -0.12 -7.57 -23.74
C ARG A 283 -0.45 -9.05 -23.67
N GLU A 284 -0.84 -9.61 -24.80
CA GLU A 284 -1.18 -11.02 -24.92
C GLU A 284 0.01 -11.95 -24.63
N ASP A 285 1.22 -11.57 -25.10
CA ASP A 285 2.44 -12.33 -24.88
C ASP A 285 2.83 -12.40 -23.39
N LEU A 286 2.67 -11.30 -22.66
CA LEU A 286 2.90 -11.25 -21.21
C LEU A 286 1.82 -12.05 -20.46
N TYR A 287 0.57 -11.99 -20.90
CA TYR A 287 -0.51 -12.80 -20.32
C TYR A 287 -0.16 -14.29 -20.32
N TYR A 288 0.24 -14.86 -21.48
CA TYR A 288 0.62 -16.28 -21.54
C TYR A 288 1.87 -16.61 -20.70
N ARG A 289 2.79 -15.67 -20.55
CA ARG A 289 4.00 -15.86 -19.75
C ARG A 289 3.74 -15.88 -18.25
N LEU A 290 2.77 -15.07 -17.78
CA LEU A 290 2.39 -14.98 -16.37
C LEU A 290 1.33 -16.02 -15.98
N ASN A 291 0.39 -16.32 -16.87
CA ASN A 291 -0.74 -17.20 -16.60
C ASN A 291 -0.39 -18.69 -16.77
N VAL A 292 0.73 -19.11 -16.22
CA VAL A 292 1.17 -20.54 -16.26
C VAL A 292 0.32 -21.37 -15.32
N PHE A 293 0.11 -20.90 -14.10
CA PHE A 293 -0.76 -21.55 -13.13
C PHE A 293 -1.72 -20.52 -12.49
N PRO A 294 -2.98 -20.40 -13.01
CA PRO A 294 -3.96 -19.53 -12.41
C PRO A 294 -4.58 -20.14 -11.15
N ILE A 295 -4.68 -19.34 -10.09
CA ILE A 295 -5.40 -19.65 -8.86
C ILE A 295 -6.41 -18.53 -8.63
N THR A 296 -7.71 -18.85 -8.61
CA THR A 296 -8.77 -17.87 -8.39
C THR A 296 -9.23 -17.89 -6.94
N TRP A 297 -8.98 -16.79 -6.21
CA TRP A 297 -9.47 -16.59 -4.87
C TRP A 297 -10.90 -16.06 -4.92
N LEU A 298 -11.83 -16.83 -4.38
CA LEU A 298 -13.26 -16.48 -4.41
C LEU A 298 -13.56 -15.22 -3.57
N PRO A 299 -14.60 -14.46 -3.95
CA PRO A 299 -15.11 -13.39 -3.10
C PRO A 299 -15.68 -13.94 -1.79
N LEU A 300 -15.71 -13.12 -0.74
CA LEU A 300 -16.05 -13.56 0.62
C LEU A 300 -17.47 -14.11 0.73
N ASN A 301 -18.43 -13.60 -0.05
CA ASN A 301 -19.80 -14.10 -0.10
C ASN A 301 -19.96 -15.50 -0.70
N GLN A 302 -18.96 -16.00 -1.44
CA GLN A 302 -18.95 -17.36 -1.98
C GLN A 302 -18.19 -18.36 -1.08
N ARG A 303 -17.63 -17.89 0.04
CA ARG A 303 -16.95 -18.70 1.06
C ARG A 303 -17.39 -18.27 2.46
N VAL A 304 -18.72 -18.39 2.66
CA VAL A 304 -19.38 -17.91 3.89
C VAL A 304 -18.80 -18.56 5.16
N GLY A 305 -18.33 -19.81 5.06
CA GLY A 305 -17.66 -20.51 6.16
C GLY A 305 -16.40 -19.82 6.68
N ASP A 306 -15.75 -18.97 5.89
CA ASP A 306 -14.55 -18.23 6.30
C ASP A 306 -14.87 -16.98 7.15
N ILE A 307 -16.10 -16.43 7.06
CA ILE A 307 -16.46 -15.14 7.64
C ILE A 307 -16.24 -15.13 9.16
N VAL A 308 -16.77 -16.11 9.86
CA VAL A 308 -16.69 -16.17 11.33
C VAL A 308 -15.25 -16.42 11.82
N PRO A 309 -14.49 -17.37 11.27
CA PRO A 309 -13.07 -17.54 11.60
C PRO A 309 -12.24 -16.27 11.33
N LEU A 310 -12.45 -15.60 10.20
CA LEU A 310 -11.79 -14.35 9.87
C LEU A 310 -12.15 -13.23 10.85
N ALA A 311 -13.44 -13.06 11.18
CA ALA A 311 -13.89 -12.07 12.15
C ALA A 311 -13.25 -12.29 13.53
N LYS A 312 -13.22 -13.52 14.03
CA LYS A 312 -12.56 -13.87 15.28
C LYS A 312 -11.06 -13.59 15.25
N HIS A 313 -10.38 -13.91 14.15
CA HIS A 313 -8.96 -13.62 13.98
C HIS A 313 -8.70 -12.11 13.97
N LEU A 314 -9.52 -11.32 13.28
CA LEU A 314 -9.42 -9.86 13.23
C LEU A 314 -9.65 -9.25 14.62
N LEU A 315 -10.63 -9.74 15.38
CA LEU A 315 -10.85 -9.36 16.78
C LEU A 315 -9.60 -9.60 17.63
N MET A 316 -9.04 -10.81 17.57
CA MET A 316 -7.80 -11.14 18.30
C MET A 316 -6.63 -10.25 17.87
N ARG A 317 -6.49 -9.96 16.59
CA ARG A 317 -5.40 -9.16 16.03
C ARG A 317 -5.47 -7.70 16.50
N HIS A 318 -6.65 -7.10 16.44
CA HIS A 318 -6.84 -5.69 16.82
C HIS A 318 -6.93 -5.47 18.33
N SER A 319 -7.34 -6.48 19.11
CA SER A 319 -7.35 -6.41 20.58
C SER A 319 -5.99 -6.64 21.23
N LYS A 320 -4.98 -7.16 20.52
CA LYS A 320 -3.63 -7.42 21.08
C LYS A 320 -2.95 -6.20 21.70
N ASN A 321 -3.27 -4.99 21.26
CA ASN A 321 -2.70 -3.74 21.76
C ASN A 321 -3.59 -3.04 22.82
N SER A 322 -4.78 -3.59 23.09
CA SER A 322 -5.73 -3.06 24.07
C SER A 322 -5.61 -3.90 25.35
N GLN A 323 -5.64 -3.25 26.52
CA GLN A 323 -5.70 -3.94 27.82
C GLN A 323 -7.09 -4.54 28.11
N THR A 324 -8.03 -4.43 27.15
CA THR A 324 -9.40 -4.95 27.26
C THR A 324 -9.47 -6.42 26.82
N PRO A 325 -10.32 -7.24 27.45
CA PRO A 325 -10.55 -8.62 27.02
C PRO A 325 -11.10 -8.64 25.57
N ILE A 326 -10.77 -9.70 24.84
CA ILE A 326 -11.25 -9.89 23.46
C ILE A 326 -12.75 -10.15 23.51
N PRO A 327 -13.61 -9.32 22.90
CA PRO A 327 -15.04 -9.52 22.93
C PRO A 327 -15.46 -10.76 22.12
N GLU A 328 -16.49 -11.48 22.60
CA GLU A 328 -17.09 -12.59 21.88
C GLU A 328 -18.19 -12.11 20.92
N LEU A 329 -18.31 -12.79 19.79
CA LEU A 329 -19.41 -12.53 18.84
C LEU A 329 -20.71 -13.20 19.34
N SER A 330 -21.77 -12.41 19.53
CA SER A 330 -23.10 -12.93 19.82
C SER A 330 -23.68 -13.70 18.61
N ALA A 331 -24.71 -14.49 18.84
CA ALA A 331 -25.43 -15.18 17.77
C ALA A 331 -26.05 -14.20 16.75
N SER A 332 -26.54 -13.04 17.24
CA SER A 332 -27.09 -11.97 16.38
C SER A 332 -26.01 -11.33 15.51
N ALA A 333 -24.81 -11.11 16.05
CA ALA A 333 -23.65 -10.60 15.31
C ALA A 333 -23.20 -11.60 14.23
N VAL A 334 -23.08 -12.88 14.59
CA VAL A 334 -22.73 -13.95 13.63
C VAL A 334 -23.72 -14.00 12.48
N HIS A 335 -25.02 -13.97 12.77
CA HIS A 335 -26.06 -13.98 11.73
C HIS A 335 -25.92 -12.77 10.79
N LYS A 336 -25.71 -11.57 11.34
CA LYS A 336 -25.53 -10.33 10.56
C LYS A 336 -24.29 -10.41 9.67
N LEU A 337 -23.16 -10.91 10.19
CA LEU A 337 -21.93 -11.10 9.43
C LEU A 337 -22.08 -12.09 8.28
N THR A 338 -22.77 -13.22 8.51
CA THR A 338 -22.94 -14.28 7.50
C THR A 338 -24.01 -13.98 6.45
N SER A 339 -24.93 -13.06 6.73
CA SER A 339 -26.01 -12.66 5.80
C SER A 339 -25.60 -11.51 4.86
N HIS A 340 -24.50 -10.81 5.12
CA HIS A 340 -24.05 -9.69 4.30
C HIS A 340 -23.27 -10.15 3.05
N SER A 341 -23.37 -9.38 1.96
CA SER A 341 -22.78 -9.70 0.64
C SER A 341 -21.27 -9.43 0.53
N TRP A 342 -20.73 -8.59 1.41
CA TRP A 342 -19.30 -8.22 1.48
C TRP A 342 -18.69 -7.77 0.15
N PRO A 343 -19.18 -6.69 -0.50
CA PRO A 343 -18.61 -6.20 -1.75
C PRO A 343 -17.14 -5.80 -1.63
N GLY A 344 -16.71 -5.28 -0.46
CA GLY A 344 -15.31 -4.98 -0.14
C GLY A 344 -14.52 -6.16 0.44
N ASN A 345 -15.12 -7.35 0.48
CA ASN A 345 -14.49 -8.60 0.95
C ASN A 345 -13.89 -8.49 2.36
N VAL A 346 -12.70 -9.09 2.57
CA VAL A 346 -12.03 -9.11 3.89
C VAL A 346 -11.62 -7.71 4.35
N ARG A 347 -11.33 -6.79 3.42
CA ARG A 347 -10.98 -5.40 3.78
C ARG A 347 -12.19 -4.68 4.39
N GLU A 348 -13.38 -4.90 3.87
CA GLU A 348 -14.63 -4.36 4.45
C GLU A 348 -14.92 -5.01 5.79
N LEU A 349 -14.82 -6.33 5.89
CA LEU A 349 -14.99 -7.06 7.16
C LEU A 349 -14.03 -6.53 8.23
N GLU A 350 -12.76 -6.30 7.91
CA GLU A 350 -11.77 -5.73 8.81
C GLU A 350 -12.17 -4.36 9.32
N ASN A 351 -12.63 -3.46 8.43
CA ASN A 351 -13.11 -2.13 8.79
C ASN A 351 -14.34 -2.18 9.71
N VAL A 352 -15.28 -3.09 9.44
CA VAL A 352 -16.47 -3.30 10.29
C VAL A 352 -16.06 -3.78 11.68
N ILE A 353 -15.16 -4.75 11.77
CA ILE A 353 -14.65 -5.27 13.04
C ILE A 353 -13.88 -4.19 13.82
N GLN A 354 -13.06 -3.38 13.16
CA GLN A 354 -12.36 -2.26 13.82
C GLN A 354 -13.32 -1.24 14.38
N ARG A 355 -14.35 -0.84 13.61
CA ARG A 355 -15.40 0.08 14.09
C ARG A 355 -16.15 -0.50 15.27
N ALA A 356 -16.53 -1.77 15.21
CA ALA A 356 -17.22 -2.45 16.29
C ALA A 356 -16.40 -2.50 17.59
N LEU A 357 -15.09 -2.75 17.52
CA LEU A 357 -14.19 -2.73 18.67
C LEU A 357 -14.11 -1.35 19.34
N ILE A 358 -14.22 -0.26 18.58
CA ILE A 358 -14.20 1.11 19.11
C ILE A 358 -15.52 1.45 19.82
N LEU A 359 -16.64 0.90 19.34
CA LEU A 359 -17.99 1.23 19.81
C LEU A 359 -18.48 0.29 20.93
N SER A 360 -17.87 -0.89 21.09
CA SER A 360 -18.29 -1.89 22.05
C SER A 360 -17.78 -1.61 23.46
N ASP A 361 -18.57 -2.00 24.47
CA ASP A 361 -18.20 -1.94 25.87
C ASP A 361 -17.23 -3.09 26.32
N GLY A 362 -16.73 -3.91 25.38
CA GLY A 362 -15.58 -4.79 25.56
C GLY A 362 -15.86 -6.23 26.00
N ILE A 363 -17.11 -6.65 26.25
CA ILE A 363 -17.42 -8.02 26.70
C ILE A 363 -17.98 -8.88 25.56
N GLN A 364 -18.97 -8.37 24.82
CA GLN A 364 -19.63 -9.06 23.73
C GLN A 364 -19.98 -8.09 22.60
N LEU A 365 -19.83 -8.53 21.37
CA LEU A 365 -20.26 -7.77 20.18
C LEU A 365 -21.60 -8.26 19.70
N ASP A 366 -22.58 -7.35 19.68
CA ASP A 366 -23.91 -7.58 19.17
C ASP A 366 -24.10 -7.06 17.74
N SER A 367 -25.23 -7.39 17.12
CA SER A 367 -25.57 -6.92 15.79
C SER A 367 -25.67 -5.38 15.70
N SER A 368 -25.98 -4.68 16.81
CA SER A 368 -26.01 -3.22 16.92
C SER A 368 -24.63 -2.57 16.76
N ASP A 369 -23.57 -3.24 17.22
CA ASP A 369 -22.21 -2.70 17.21
C ASP A 369 -21.58 -2.84 15.83
N LEU A 370 -22.11 -3.75 14.99
CA LEU A 370 -21.65 -3.97 13.64
C LEU A 370 -22.28 -2.92 12.69
N LEU A 371 -21.59 -1.79 12.49
CA LEU A 371 -22.00 -0.78 11.52
C LEU A 371 -21.65 -1.24 10.11
N ILE A 372 -22.56 -1.98 9.49
CA ILE A 372 -22.47 -2.42 8.09
C ILE A 372 -23.33 -1.47 7.26
N GLU A 373 -22.73 -0.87 6.23
CA GLU A 373 -23.45 0.00 5.31
C GLU A 373 -24.43 -0.84 4.47
N PRO A 374 -25.70 -0.41 4.31
CA PRO A 374 -26.66 -1.17 3.50
C PRO A 374 -26.16 -1.21 2.04
N ASP A 375 -26.33 -2.38 1.44
CA ASP A 375 -25.96 -2.63 0.04
C ASP A 375 -26.76 -1.71 -0.88
N ASN A 376 -26.14 -0.66 -1.40
CA ASN A 376 -26.79 0.33 -2.26
C ASN A 376 -27.21 -0.22 -3.63
N GLN A 377 -26.94 -1.52 -3.91
CA GLN A 377 -27.34 -2.15 -5.16
C GLN A 377 -28.86 -2.36 -5.29
N GLN A 378 -29.61 -2.41 -4.17
CA GLN A 378 -31.08 -2.58 -4.23
C GLN A 378 -31.84 -1.27 -4.54
N ILE A 379 -31.20 -0.11 -4.41
CA ILE A 379 -31.88 1.17 -4.69
C ILE A 379 -31.92 1.44 -6.22
N PHE A 380 -31.01 0.89 -7.00
CA PHE A 380 -31.02 1.07 -8.45
C PHE A 380 -31.98 0.13 -9.19
N ASP A 381 -32.29 -1.05 -8.66
CA ASP A 381 -33.23 -1.98 -9.32
C ASP A 381 -34.72 -1.66 -9.08
N SER A 382 -35.06 -0.99 -7.98
CA SER A 382 -36.45 -0.60 -7.70
C SER A 382 -36.91 0.67 -8.43
N THR A 383 -35.98 1.48 -8.96
CA THR A 383 -36.30 2.68 -9.74
C THR A 383 -36.42 2.40 -11.23
N SER A 384 -35.93 1.23 -11.70
CA SER A 384 -35.93 0.83 -13.12
C SER A 384 -37.27 0.30 -13.64
N GLN A 385 -38.25 0.00 -12.77
CA GLN A 385 -39.56 -0.53 -13.20
C GLN A 385 -40.67 0.48 -13.39
N ILE A 386 -40.45 1.78 -13.14
CA ILE A 386 -41.54 2.78 -13.22
C ILE A 386 -41.46 3.70 -14.46
N LYS A 387 -40.43 3.68 -15.26
CA LYS A 387 -40.41 4.47 -16.51
C LYS A 387 -39.72 3.77 -17.68
N ALA A 388 -40.38 2.75 -18.24
CA ALA A 388 -40.13 2.31 -19.61
C ALA A 388 -41.28 2.79 -20.51
N LYS A 389 -41.33 4.08 -20.81
CA LYS A 389 -41.98 4.64 -22.02
C LYS A 389 -41.30 5.94 -22.41
N GLU A 390 -40.72 5.87 -23.62
CA GLU A 390 -40.30 6.97 -24.45
C GLU A 390 -39.16 7.89 -24.00
N CYS A 391 -37.92 7.69 -24.50
CA CYS A 391 -37.36 8.57 -25.53
C CYS A 391 -35.97 8.06 -25.95
N GLN A 392 -35.81 7.79 -27.22
CA GLN A 392 -34.53 7.53 -27.90
C GLN A 392 -33.74 8.82 -27.98
N ASN A 393 -32.49 8.85 -27.45
CA ASN A 393 -31.35 9.52 -28.06
C ASN A 393 -30.06 9.18 -27.27
N PRO A 394 -28.95 8.84 -27.95
CA PRO A 394 -27.68 8.43 -27.32
C PRO A 394 -26.78 9.66 -27.19
N ASP A 395 -26.53 10.10 -25.95
CA ASP A 395 -25.37 10.90 -25.50
C ASP A 395 -25.67 11.49 -24.12
N ASP A 396 -25.33 10.76 -23.03
CA ASP A 396 -25.20 11.42 -21.70
C ASP A 396 -24.47 10.52 -20.70
N ASN A 397 -23.14 10.58 -20.76
CA ASN A 397 -22.27 10.10 -19.68
C ASN A 397 -21.88 11.26 -18.75
N ASN A 398 -22.87 11.90 -18.07
CA ASN A 398 -22.54 12.95 -17.10
C ASN A 398 -23.66 13.29 -16.08
N LEU A 399 -24.45 12.33 -15.62
CA LEU A 399 -25.63 12.61 -14.76
C LEU A 399 -25.27 13.10 -13.34
N LEU A 400 -24.24 12.56 -12.69
CA LEU A 400 -23.84 13.00 -11.33
C LEU A 400 -23.23 14.41 -11.30
N GLY A 401 -22.50 14.77 -12.35
CA GLY A 401 -21.87 16.10 -12.48
C GLY A 401 -22.89 17.20 -12.82
N SER A 402 -24.04 16.87 -13.44
CA SER A 402 -25.09 17.82 -13.79
C SER A 402 -25.98 18.16 -12.59
N GLU A 403 -26.35 17.20 -11.76
CA GLU A 403 -27.18 17.43 -10.56
C GLU A 403 -26.46 18.27 -9.50
N LEU A 404 -25.19 17.97 -9.23
CA LEU A 404 -24.36 18.78 -8.34
C LEU A 404 -24.18 20.21 -8.84
N ARG A 405 -24.05 20.42 -10.16
CA ARG A 405 -23.98 21.76 -10.75
C ARG A 405 -25.31 22.52 -10.64
N VAL A 406 -26.43 21.84 -10.82
CA VAL A 406 -27.76 22.47 -10.68
C VAL A 406 -28.00 22.91 -9.24
N GLN A 407 -27.66 22.08 -8.25
CA GLN A 407 -27.73 22.42 -6.83
C GLN A 407 -26.79 23.59 -6.47
N GLU A 408 -25.56 23.58 -6.97
CA GLU A 408 -24.60 24.66 -6.76
C GLU A 408 -25.08 25.98 -7.36
N HIS A 409 -25.67 25.96 -8.56
CA HIS A 409 -26.25 27.13 -9.22
C HIS A 409 -27.40 27.67 -8.41
N GLN A 410 -28.30 26.81 -7.88
CA GLN A 410 -29.44 27.22 -7.07
C GLN A 410 -28.98 27.92 -5.77
N ILE A 411 -28.00 27.36 -5.07
CA ILE A 411 -27.45 27.96 -3.84
C ILE A 411 -26.85 29.36 -4.11
N ILE A 412 -26.19 29.54 -5.26
CA ILE A 412 -25.62 30.84 -5.63
C ILE A 412 -26.72 31.85 -5.96
N LEU A 413 -27.78 31.43 -6.67
CA LEU A 413 -28.93 32.29 -6.99
C LEU A 413 -29.69 32.73 -5.73
N ASP A 414 -29.97 31.81 -4.82
CA ASP A 414 -30.63 32.09 -3.55
C ASP A 414 -29.82 33.08 -2.69
N ALA A 415 -28.51 32.91 -2.65
CA ALA A 415 -27.61 33.82 -1.97
C ALA A 415 -27.57 35.21 -2.63
N LEU A 416 -27.60 35.31 -3.97
CA LEU A 416 -27.66 36.59 -4.68
C LEU A 416 -28.97 37.33 -4.41
N GLN A 417 -30.08 36.62 -4.37
CA GLN A 417 -31.39 37.21 -4.03
C GLN A 417 -31.43 37.69 -2.56
N ALA A 418 -30.94 36.91 -1.61
CA ALA A 418 -30.90 37.24 -0.19
C ALA A 418 -30.06 38.50 0.12
N PHE A 419 -28.98 38.74 -0.66
CA PHE A 419 -28.07 39.87 -0.47
C PHE A 419 -28.24 40.99 -1.51
N ASN A 420 -29.37 41.06 -2.22
CA ASN A 420 -29.70 42.12 -3.20
C ASN A 420 -28.54 42.36 -4.21
N GLY A 421 -27.95 41.29 -4.74
CA GLY A 421 -26.87 41.37 -5.73
C GLY A 421 -25.47 41.78 -5.23
N LYS A 422 -25.26 42.01 -3.93
CA LYS A 422 -23.97 42.42 -3.35
C LYS A 422 -22.99 41.26 -3.34
N ARG A 423 -22.21 41.15 -4.40
CA ARG A 423 -21.29 40.01 -4.64
C ARG A 423 -20.25 39.77 -3.56
N LYS A 424 -19.83 40.82 -2.81
CA LYS A 424 -18.86 40.71 -1.73
C LYS A 424 -19.44 39.93 -0.55
N ASP A 425 -20.70 40.30 -0.16
CA ASP A 425 -21.41 39.70 0.97
C ASP A 425 -21.80 38.23 0.63
N VAL A 426 -22.19 37.98 -0.63
CA VAL A 426 -22.47 36.63 -1.14
C VAL A 426 -21.19 35.72 -1.10
N ALA A 427 -20.04 36.25 -1.48
CA ALA A 427 -18.81 35.51 -1.44
C ALA A 427 -18.42 35.12 0.00
N GLU A 428 -18.60 36.06 0.94
CA GLU A 428 -18.34 35.84 2.36
C GLU A 428 -19.31 34.81 2.96
N LYS A 429 -20.59 34.88 2.64
CA LYS A 429 -21.62 33.94 3.11
C LYS A 429 -21.39 32.52 2.59
N LEU A 430 -20.93 32.38 1.36
CA LEU A 430 -20.64 31.07 0.74
C LEU A 430 -19.22 30.55 1.06
N GLY A 431 -18.42 31.30 1.82
CA GLY A 431 -17.05 30.89 2.18
C GLY A 431 -16.07 30.79 1.00
N ILE A 432 -16.34 31.52 -0.11
CA ILE A 432 -15.53 31.49 -1.32
C ILE A 432 -14.90 32.85 -1.63
N SER A 433 -13.77 32.85 -2.38
CA SER A 433 -13.14 34.11 -2.76
C SER A 433 -14.02 34.90 -3.75
N PRO A 434 -13.99 36.26 -3.73
CA PRO A 434 -14.71 37.07 -4.72
C PRO A 434 -14.30 36.78 -6.17
N ARG A 435 -13.09 36.26 -6.38
CA ARG A 435 -12.58 35.82 -7.70
C ARG A 435 -13.27 34.52 -8.14
N THR A 436 -13.41 33.56 -7.22
CA THR A 436 -14.10 32.28 -7.46
C THR A 436 -15.58 32.52 -7.78
N LEU A 437 -16.25 33.41 -7.03
CA LEU A 437 -17.65 33.76 -7.29
C LEU A 437 -17.81 34.39 -8.69
N ARG A 438 -16.92 35.31 -9.10
CA ARG A 438 -16.96 35.91 -10.44
C ARG A 438 -16.83 34.87 -11.54
N TYR A 439 -15.91 33.90 -11.38
CA TYR A 439 -15.72 32.82 -12.35
C TYR A 439 -17.00 31.97 -12.47
N LYS A 440 -17.61 31.59 -11.33
CA LYS A 440 -18.83 30.78 -11.32
C LYS A 440 -20.02 31.53 -11.95
N LEU A 441 -20.20 32.81 -11.64
CA LEU A 441 -21.24 33.65 -12.28
C LEU A 441 -21.03 33.82 -13.78
N ALA A 442 -19.80 33.94 -14.27
CA ALA A 442 -19.51 33.99 -15.70
C ALA A 442 -19.92 32.68 -16.38
N LYS A 443 -19.58 31.54 -15.78
CA LYS A 443 -19.93 30.22 -16.30
C LYS A 443 -21.44 29.94 -16.29
N MET A 444 -22.17 30.44 -15.28
CA MET A 444 -23.65 30.36 -15.24
C MET A 444 -24.29 31.18 -16.36
N ARG A 445 -23.73 32.37 -16.71
CA ARG A 445 -24.18 33.17 -17.85
C ARG A 445 -23.95 32.46 -19.18
N GLU A 446 -22.78 31.83 -19.36
CA GLU A 446 -22.49 31.03 -20.55
C GLU A 446 -23.43 29.84 -20.69
N SER A 447 -23.95 29.31 -19.58
CA SER A 447 -24.95 28.22 -19.57
C SER A 447 -26.40 28.73 -19.74
N GLY A 448 -26.62 30.02 -20.00
CA GLY A 448 -27.95 30.60 -20.27
C GLY A 448 -28.81 30.90 -19.03
N ILE A 449 -28.23 30.93 -17.84
CA ILE A 449 -28.95 31.21 -16.60
C ILE A 449 -29.02 32.74 -16.36
N GLU A 450 -30.23 33.30 -16.27
CA GLU A 450 -30.46 34.72 -15.93
C GLU A 450 -30.07 34.98 -14.46
N LEU A 451 -29.17 35.95 -14.27
CA LEU A 451 -28.74 36.35 -12.93
C LEU A 451 -29.55 37.57 -12.46
N PRO A 452 -30.05 37.56 -11.22
CA PRO A 452 -30.70 38.74 -10.65
C PRO A 452 -29.72 39.93 -10.61
N SER A 453 -30.21 41.10 -11.03
CA SER A 453 -29.45 42.35 -11.16
C SER A 453 -29.05 42.94 -9.79
#